data_62681c69de94faa006d9593a41dabaf0
#
_entry.id   62681c69de94faa006d9593a41dabaf0
#
_cell.length_a   1.000
_cell.length_b   1.000
_cell.length_c   1.000
_cell.angle_alpha   90.00
_cell.angle_beta   90.00
_cell.angle_gamma   90.00
#
_symmetry.space_group_name_H-M   'P 1'
#
loop_
_entity.id
_entity.type
_entity.pdbx_description
1 polymer ?
#
loop_
_entity_poly.entity_id
_entity_poly.type
_entity_poly.pdbx_seq_one_letter_code
_entity_poly.pdbx_strand_id
1 'polypeptide(L)'
;MVSQLVEAGFVNRYGPNQYGPGLPAALLYRRCDVARLLARIGKPVLKQLASETGLTSHLGVLENGMVTYKVRIPGKAPRAATFTREGMQLEAYCSGVGKVLLAGLSDEALEDYLDEGDFVPLTPRTLVAPSALRQNILNIRRTGIAIDDREVSEDMVC
;
A
#
# COMPACT_ATOMS: atom_id res chain seq x y z
N MET A 1 28.97 0.52 -15.17
CA MET A 1 27.51 0.23 -15.08
C MET A 1 26.66 1.47 -15.38
N VAL A 2 26.78 2.60 -14.66
CA VAL A 2 25.99 3.82 -14.97
C VAL A 2 26.29 4.37 -16.37
N SER A 3 27.56 4.40 -16.79
CA SER A 3 27.97 4.85 -18.12
C SER A 3 27.28 4.07 -19.25
N GLN A 4 27.18 2.76 -19.12
CA GLN A 4 26.48 1.91 -20.12
C GLN A 4 24.99 2.21 -20.22
N LEU A 5 24.35 2.56 -19.10
CA LEU A 5 22.94 2.98 -19.10
C LEU A 5 22.75 4.35 -19.72
N VAL A 6 23.75 5.25 -19.59
CA VAL A 6 23.76 6.55 -20.27
C VAL A 6 23.96 6.36 -21.77
N GLU A 7 24.92 5.56 -22.21
CA GLU A 7 25.15 5.24 -23.63
C GLU A 7 23.93 4.60 -24.29
N ALA A 8 23.24 3.70 -23.56
CA ALA A 8 22.02 3.07 -24.04
C ALA A 8 20.78 3.98 -23.96
N GLY A 9 20.93 5.21 -23.45
CA GLY A 9 19.83 6.19 -23.33
C GLY A 9 18.81 5.88 -22.24
N PHE A 10 19.01 4.83 -21.40
CA PHE A 10 18.12 4.52 -20.29
C PHE A 10 18.22 5.53 -19.16
N VAL A 11 19.37 6.19 -19.04
CA VAL A 11 19.64 7.24 -18.06
C VAL A 11 20.17 8.47 -18.78
N ASN A 12 19.64 9.63 -18.45
CA ASN A 12 20.18 10.93 -18.88
C ASN A 12 21.04 11.52 -17.78
N ARG A 13 22.15 12.15 -18.16
CA ARG A 13 23.00 12.92 -17.24
C ARG A 13 22.68 14.40 -17.43
N TYR A 14 22.25 15.07 -16.37
CA TYR A 14 21.92 16.50 -16.37
C TYR A 14 23.02 17.39 -15.81
N GLY A 15 24.00 16.78 -15.12
CA GLY A 15 25.12 17.50 -14.50
C GLY A 15 26.06 16.58 -13.72
N PRO A 16 27.03 17.12 -12.99
CA PRO A 16 27.89 16.34 -12.10
C PRO A 16 27.04 15.63 -11.05
N ASN A 17 27.08 14.29 -11.03
CA ASN A 17 26.29 13.42 -10.13
C ASN A 17 24.76 13.60 -10.21
N GLN A 18 24.25 14.20 -11.29
CA GLN A 18 22.82 14.38 -11.52
C GLN A 18 22.37 13.50 -12.68
N TYR A 19 21.51 12.54 -12.37
CA TYR A 19 20.98 11.58 -13.33
C TYR A 19 19.46 11.51 -13.24
N GLY A 20 18.81 11.18 -14.35
CA GLY A 20 17.38 10.94 -14.38
C GLY A 20 17.02 9.92 -15.46
N PRO A 21 15.75 9.47 -15.52
CA PRO A 21 15.32 8.49 -16.48
C PRO A 21 15.42 9.01 -17.92
N GLY A 22 15.94 8.16 -18.80
CA GLY A 22 15.91 8.39 -20.24
C GLY A 22 14.59 7.94 -20.86
N LEU A 23 14.37 8.31 -22.13
CA LEU A 23 13.14 7.98 -22.85
C LEU A 23 12.80 6.47 -22.87
N PRO A 24 13.74 5.54 -23.14
CA PRO A 24 13.45 4.11 -23.06
C PRO A 24 12.94 3.67 -21.69
N ALA A 25 13.51 4.20 -20.60
CA ALA A 25 13.06 3.90 -19.24
C ALA A 25 11.64 4.39 -18.98
N ALA A 26 11.31 5.60 -19.43
CA ALA A 26 9.98 6.18 -19.32
C ALA A 26 8.94 5.40 -20.14
N LEU A 27 9.29 4.96 -21.35
CA LEU A 27 8.42 4.13 -22.21
C LEU A 27 8.19 2.72 -21.61
N LEU A 28 9.20 2.13 -21.00
CA LEU A 28 9.06 0.85 -20.31
C LEU A 28 8.15 0.98 -19.08
N TYR A 29 8.29 2.04 -18.29
CA TYR A 29 7.42 2.32 -17.16
C TYR A 29 5.94 2.39 -17.55
N ARG A 30 5.62 3.09 -18.65
CA ARG A 30 4.23 3.17 -19.16
C ARG A 30 3.62 1.82 -19.57
N ARG A 31 4.46 0.82 -19.88
CA ARG A 31 4.04 -0.54 -20.25
C ARG A 31 4.14 -1.52 -19.09
N CYS A 32 4.70 -1.08 -17.96
CA CYS A 32 4.87 -1.92 -16.78
C CYS A 32 3.61 -1.87 -15.92
N ASP A 33 3.01 -3.01 -15.68
CA ASP A 33 2.03 -3.16 -14.63
C ASP A 33 2.78 -3.21 -13.28
N VAL A 34 2.94 -2.04 -12.67
CA VAL A 34 3.69 -1.86 -11.42
C VAL A 34 3.08 -2.70 -10.29
N ALA A 35 1.77 -2.79 -10.23
CA ALA A 35 1.08 -3.60 -9.22
C ALA A 35 1.40 -5.08 -9.38
N ARG A 36 1.44 -5.59 -10.62
CA ARG A 36 1.83 -6.96 -10.94
C ARG A 36 3.31 -7.23 -10.63
N LEU A 37 4.18 -6.26 -10.90
CA LEU A 37 5.60 -6.36 -10.55
C LEU A 37 5.79 -6.43 -9.04
N LEU A 38 5.14 -5.54 -8.28
CA LEU A 38 5.15 -5.54 -6.82
C LEU A 38 4.63 -6.86 -6.26
N ALA A 39 3.54 -7.39 -6.79
CA ALA A 39 3.00 -8.68 -6.39
C ALA A 39 4.02 -9.81 -6.61
N ARG A 40 4.72 -9.81 -7.75
CA ARG A 40 5.75 -10.81 -8.07
C ARG A 40 6.94 -10.75 -7.12
N ILE A 41 7.41 -9.53 -6.81
CA ILE A 41 8.55 -9.32 -5.91
C ILE A 41 8.16 -9.57 -4.45
N GLY A 42 6.98 -9.12 -4.03
CA GLY A 42 6.51 -9.23 -2.65
C GLY A 42 6.07 -10.64 -2.24
N LYS A 43 5.61 -11.46 -3.19
CA LYS A 43 5.07 -12.79 -2.89
C LYS A 43 6.03 -13.71 -2.11
N PRO A 44 7.35 -13.82 -2.43
CA PRO A 44 8.29 -14.61 -1.65
C PRO A 44 8.45 -14.09 -0.21
N VAL A 45 8.53 -12.77 -0.03
CA VAL A 45 8.68 -12.12 1.28
C VAL A 45 7.45 -12.40 2.14
N LEU A 46 6.25 -12.24 1.58
CA LEU A 46 4.99 -12.54 2.30
C LEU A 46 4.86 -14.02 2.66
N LYS A 47 5.36 -14.94 1.81
CA LYS A 47 5.38 -16.37 2.14
C LYS A 47 6.27 -16.66 3.36
N GLN A 48 7.44 -16.04 3.40
CA GLN A 48 8.33 -16.15 4.55
C GLN A 48 7.66 -15.61 5.81
N LEU A 49 7.10 -14.39 5.75
CA LEU A 49 6.40 -13.75 6.87
C LEU A 49 5.23 -14.61 7.37
N ALA A 50 4.39 -15.12 6.48
CA ALA A 50 3.27 -15.99 6.85
C ALA A 50 3.74 -17.32 7.48
N SER A 51 4.89 -17.87 7.01
CA SER A 51 5.48 -19.08 7.58
C SER A 51 6.03 -18.85 8.99
N GLU A 52 6.69 -17.72 9.22
CA GLU A 52 7.32 -17.37 10.51
C GLU A 52 6.28 -16.99 11.57
N THR A 53 5.28 -16.19 11.18
CA THR A 53 4.27 -15.69 12.12
C THR A 53 3.06 -16.61 12.28
N GLY A 54 2.80 -17.48 11.29
CA GLY A 54 1.56 -18.25 11.23
C GLY A 54 0.33 -17.42 10.85
N LEU A 55 0.49 -16.11 10.58
CA LEU A 55 -0.59 -15.19 10.25
C LEU A 55 -0.76 -15.02 8.74
N THR A 56 -1.98 -14.65 8.31
CA THR A 56 -2.23 -14.29 6.91
C THR A 56 -1.51 -12.98 6.59
N SER A 57 -0.75 -12.97 5.49
CA SER A 57 -0.01 -11.81 5.04
C SER A 57 -0.57 -11.29 3.72
N HIS A 58 -0.63 -9.96 3.60
CA HIS A 58 -1.19 -9.28 2.43
C HIS A 58 -0.21 -8.27 1.85
N LEU A 59 -0.33 -8.04 0.54
CA LEU A 59 0.21 -6.87 -0.14
C LEU A 59 -0.94 -6.18 -0.86
N GLY A 60 -1.12 -4.90 -0.58
CA GLY A 60 -2.11 -4.05 -1.22
C GLY A 60 -1.47 -2.85 -1.91
N VAL A 61 -2.21 -2.27 -2.85
CA VAL A 61 -1.92 -0.99 -3.48
C VAL A 61 -3.14 -0.08 -3.34
N LEU A 62 -2.92 1.23 -3.35
CA LEU A 62 -4.01 2.21 -3.35
C LEU A 62 -4.46 2.45 -4.79
N GLU A 63 -5.72 2.20 -5.06
CA GLU A 63 -6.38 2.42 -6.37
C GLU A 63 -7.73 3.09 -6.13
N ASN A 64 -7.90 4.31 -6.63
CA ASN A 64 -9.15 5.08 -6.51
C ASN A 64 -9.61 5.24 -5.04
N GLY A 65 -8.70 5.56 -4.13
CA GLY A 65 -9.02 5.75 -2.71
C GLY A 65 -9.24 4.45 -1.91
N MET A 66 -9.21 3.29 -2.56
CA MET A 66 -9.40 1.98 -1.94
C MET A 66 -8.12 1.14 -1.97
N VAL A 67 -8.00 0.21 -1.04
CA VAL A 67 -6.95 -0.82 -1.09
C VAL A 67 -7.38 -1.93 -2.02
N THR A 68 -6.57 -2.25 -3.02
CA THR A 68 -6.71 -3.50 -3.80
C THR A 68 -5.65 -4.49 -3.35
N TYR A 69 -6.06 -5.64 -2.84
CA TYR A 69 -5.14 -6.71 -2.43
C TYR A 69 -4.57 -7.41 -3.66
N LYS A 70 -3.26 -7.27 -3.90
CA LYS A 70 -2.56 -7.90 -5.05
C LYS A 70 -1.96 -9.26 -4.69
N VAL A 71 -1.65 -9.51 -3.42
CA VAL A 71 -1.16 -10.80 -2.92
C VAL A 71 -1.82 -11.11 -1.59
N ARG A 72 -2.22 -12.35 -1.41
CA ARG A 72 -2.65 -12.92 -0.14
C ARG A 72 -1.96 -14.26 0.10
N ILE A 73 -1.25 -14.38 1.19
CA ILE A 73 -0.67 -15.65 1.64
C ILE A 73 -1.39 -16.07 2.93
N PRO A 74 -2.13 -17.18 2.91
CA PRO A 74 -2.85 -17.63 4.08
C PRO A 74 -1.90 -18.04 5.21
N GLY A 75 -2.25 -17.69 6.43
CA GLY A 75 -1.61 -18.20 7.65
C GLY A 75 -2.12 -19.59 8.03
N LYS A 76 -1.64 -20.10 9.16
CA LYS A 76 -2.04 -21.41 9.70
C LYS A 76 -3.37 -21.39 10.45
N ALA A 77 -3.82 -20.21 10.92
CA ALA A 77 -5.04 -20.07 11.67
C ALA A 77 -6.28 -20.10 10.75
N PRO A 78 -7.25 -21.01 10.99
CA PRO A 78 -8.34 -21.25 10.02
C PRO A 78 -9.39 -20.14 9.90
N ARG A 79 -9.58 -19.28 10.91
CA ARG A 79 -10.75 -18.40 11.03
C ARG A 79 -10.61 -17.00 10.45
N ALA A 80 -9.43 -16.39 10.46
CA ALA A 80 -9.23 -15.06 9.85
C ALA A 80 -9.09 -15.11 8.31
N ALA A 81 -9.13 -16.28 7.74
CA ALA A 81 -8.68 -16.55 6.38
C ALA A 81 -9.71 -16.28 5.28
N THR A 82 -10.99 -16.14 5.62
CA THR A 82 -12.07 -16.17 4.61
C THR A 82 -12.52 -14.80 4.12
N PHE A 83 -12.24 -13.75 4.86
CA PHE A 83 -12.72 -12.41 4.54
C PHE A 83 -12.00 -11.78 3.34
N THR A 84 -10.67 -11.90 3.25
CA THR A 84 -9.88 -11.26 2.20
C THR A 84 -9.48 -12.23 1.09
N ARG A 85 -9.40 -11.73 -0.16
CA ARG A 85 -8.92 -12.47 -1.35
C ARG A 85 -8.12 -11.56 -2.27
N GLU A 86 -7.28 -12.15 -3.11
CA GLU A 86 -6.59 -11.41 -4.18
C GLU A 86 -7.62 -10.75 -5.11
N GLY A 87 -7.39 -9.50 -5.49
CA GLY A 87 -8.29 -8.66 -6.28
C GLY A 87 -9.42 -8.02 -5.50
N MET A 88 -9.63 -8.35 -4.23
CA MET A 88 -10.63 -7.68 -3.39
C MET A 88 -10.21 -6.24 -3.10
N GLN A 89 -11.17 -5.34 -3.11
CA GLN A 89 -11.03 -3.97 -2.64
C GLN A 89 -11.59 -3.81 -1.23
N LEU A 90 -10.96 -2.94 -0.46
CA LEU A 90 -11.37 -2.57 0.88
C LEU A 90 -11.11 -1.09 1.10
N GLU A 91 -11.92 -0.47 1.93
CA GLU A 91 -11.76 0.93 2.31
C GLU A 91 -10.37 1.20 2.92
N ALA A 92 -9.71 2.27 2.45
CA ALA A 92 -8.36 2.57 2.91
C ALA A 92 -8.34 3.15 4.32
N TYR A 93 -9.34 3.97 4.69
CA TYR A 93 -9.37 4.65 5.99
C TYR A 93 -9.45 3.72 7.20
N CYS A 94 -10.04 2.53 7.07
CA CYS A 94 -10.26 1.61 8.19
C CYS A 94 -9.35 0.39 8.19
N SER A 95 -8.58 0.14 7.13
CA SER A 95 -7.67 -1.00 7.05
C SER A 95 -6.22 -0.64 7.38
N GLY A 96 -5.48 -1.54 8.04
CA GLY A 96 -4.06 -1.32 8.35
C GLY A 96 -3.22 -1.02 7.10
N VAL A 97 -3.38 -1.82 6.04
CA VAL A 97 -2.71 -1.59 4.74
C VAL A 97 -3.10 -0.24 4.16
N GLY A 98 -4.41 0.10 4.19
CA GLY A 98 -4.91 1.35 3.63
C GLY A 98 -4.35 2.57 4.34
N LYS A 99 -4.36 2.57 5.67
CA LYS A 99 -3.80 3.68 6.46
C LYS A 99 -2.31 3.89 6.22
N VAL A 100 -1.52 2.83 6.01
CA VAL A 100 -0.10 2.95 5.60
C VAL A 100 0.01 3.57 4.20
N LEU A 101 -0.84 3.16 3.26
CA LEU A 101 -0.83 3.70 1.90
C LEU A 101 -1.25 5.17 1.88
N LEU A 102 -2.27 5.55 2.65
CA LEU A 102 -2.68 6.95 2.85
C LEU A 102 -1.55 7.78 3.49
N ALA A 103 -0.81 7.20 4.42
CA ALA A 103 0.35 7.86 5.02
C ALA A 103 1.47 8.15 4.01
N GLY A 104 1.53 7.42 2.89
CA GLY A 104 2.46 7.63 1.79
C GLY A 104 2.04 8.72 0.79
N LEU A 105 0.83 9.26 0.88
CA LEU A 105 0.37 10.34 0.01
C LEU A 105 1.08 11.67 0.32
N SER A 106 1.09 12.60 -0.64
CA SER A 106 1.44 13.99 -0.37
C SER A 106 0.42 14.63 0.58
N ASP A 107 0.77 15.77 1.20
CA ASP A 107 -0.17 16.46 2.09
C ASP A 107 -1.44 16.89 1.34
N GLU A 108 -1.29 17.42 0.13
CA GLU A 108 -2.39 17.82 -0.75
C GLU A 108 -3.30 16.62 -1.06
N ALA A 109 -2.75 15.51 -1.53
CA ALA A 109 -3.55 14.33 -1.87
C ALA A 109 -4.21 13.66 -0.64
N LEU A 110 -3.62 13.82 0.55
CA LEU A 110 -4.24 13.36 1.79
C LEU A 110 -5.41 14.26 2.19
N GLU A 111 -5.27 15.59 2.10
CA GLU A 111 -6.37 16.51 2.38
C GLU A 111 -7.53 16.29 1.40
N ASP A 112 -7.25 16.17 0.10
CA ASP A 112 -8.26 15.84 -0.92
C ASP A 112 -9.02 14.55 -0.54
N TYR A 113 -8.29 13.50 -0.15
CA TYR A 113 -8.90 12.24 0.29
C TYR A 113 -9.79 12.40 1.53
N LEU A 114 -9.38 13.24 2.49
CA LEU A 114 -10.13 13.48 3.72
C LEU A 114 -11.36 14.37 3.50
N ASP A 115 -11.28 15.32 2.58
CA ASP A 115 -12.35 16.25 2.26
C ASP A 115 -13.43 15.61 1.38
N GLU A 116 -13.04 14.72 0.45
CA GLU A 116 -13.94 14.02 -0.45
C GLU A 116 -14.55 12.75 0.16
N GLY A 117 -13.96 12.24 1.25
CA GLY A 117 -14.30 10.94 1.80
C GLY A 117 -15.63 10.91 2.56
N ASP A 118 -16.51 10.00 2.17
CA ASP A 118 -17.69 9.62 2.96
C ASP A 118 -17.36 8.39 3.80
N PHE A 119 -16.88 8.61 5.03
CA PHE A 119 -16.36 7.57 5.90
C PHE A 119 -17.46 6.88 6.69
N VAL A 120 -17.83 5.68 6.27
CA VAL A 120 -18.89 4.89 6.90
C VAL A 120 -18.31 4.06 8.06
N PRO A 121 -18.93 4.07 9.26
CA PRO A 121 -18.50 3.21 10.35
C PRO A 121 -18.86 1.75 10.07
N LEU A 122 -17.86 0.89 9.86
CA LEU A 122 -18.06 -0.55 9.69
C LEU A 122 -18.20 -1.26 11.04
N THR A 123 -17.59 -0.69 12.08
CA THR A 123 -17.70 -1.11 13.47
C THR A 123 -17.76 0.12 14.38
N PRO A 124 -18.10 -0.03 15.67
CA PRO A 124 -18.01 1.07 16.62
C PRO A 124 -16.61 1.66 16.81
N ARG A 125 -15.56 0.96 16.32
CA ARG A 125 -14.15 1.36 16.42
C ARG A 125 -13.63 2.04 15.16
N THR A 126 -14.37 2.01 14.06
CA THR A 126 -13.96 2.64 12.81
C THR A 126 -13.76 4.14 13.00
N LEU A 127 -12.60 4.65 12.65
CA LEU A 127 -12.33 6.08 12.64
C LEU A 127 -13.01 6.70 11.43
N VAL A 128 -14.01 7.55 11.66
CA VAL A 128 -14.78 8.22 10.60
C VAL A 128 -14.64 9.73 10.59
N ALA A 129 -14.17 10.34 11.69
CA ALA A 129 -13.94 11.78 11.74
C ALA A 129 -12.66 12.14 10.95
N PRO A 130 -12.72 13.01 9.92
CA PRO A 130 -11.54 13.39 9.13
C PRO A 130 -10.35 13.88 9.98
N SER A 131 -10.61 14.64 11.03
CA SER A 131 -9.57 15.13 11.95
C SER A 131 -8.89 13.99 12.73
N ALA A 132 -9.64 12.97 13.15
CA ALA A 132 -9.10 11.81 13.84
C ALA A 132 -8.31 10.91 12.88
N LEU A 133 -8.82 10.70 11.66
CA LEU A 133 -8.11 9.98 10.58
C LEU A 133 -6.80 10.69 10.25
N ARG A 134 -6.82 12.00 10.03
CA ARG A 134 -5.63 12.82 9.78
C ARG A 134 -4.57 12.63 10.86
N GLN A 135 -4.96 12.76 12.12
CA GLN A 135 -4.04 12.59 13.24
C GLN A 135 -3.45 11.18 13.29
N ASN A 136 -4.27 10.15 13.03
CA ASN A 136 -3.83 8.76 12.96
C ASN A 136 -2.81 8.56 11.83
N ILE A 137 -3.10 9.07 10.63
CA ILE A 137 -2.23 8.97 9.45
C ILE A 137 -0.90 9.70 9.67
N LEU A 138 -0.91 10.90 10.26
CA LEU A 138 0.32 11.62 10.60
C LEU A 138 1.19 10.85 11.62
N ASN A 139 0.56 10.16 12.57
CA ASN A 139 1.30 9.28 13.49
C ASN A 139 1.90 8.09 12.74
N ILE A 140 1.17 7.49 11.80
CA ILE A 140 1.65 6.37 10.96
C ILE A 140 2.84 6.81 10.10
N ARG A 141 2.84 8.02 9.53
CA ARG A 141 4.00 8.58 8.82
C ARG A 141 5.28 8.58 9.67
N ARG A 142 5.14 8.87 10.95
CA ARG A 142 6.27 8.91 11.89
C ARG A 142 6.74 7.52 12.31
N THR A 143 5.82 6.58 12.50
CA THR A 143 6.13 5.25 13.04
C THR A 143 6.36 4.20 11.96
N GLY A 144 5.82 4.40 10.75
CA GLY A 144 5.82 3.42 9.67
C GLY A 144 4.85 2.25 9.87
N ILE A 145 4.04 2.27 10.94
CA ILE A 145 3.15 1.16 11.33
C ILE A 145 1.73 1.68 11.49
N ALA A 146 0.78 0.99 10.86
CA ALA A 146 -0.65 1.16 11.09
C ALA A 146 -1.25 -0.06 11.76
N ILE A 147 -2.21 0.16 12.63
CA ILE A 147 -3.00 -0.90 13.26
C ILE A 147 -4.48 -0.66 12.90
N ASP A 148 -5.11 -1.68 12.36
CA ASP A 148 -6.57 -1.81 12.33
C ASP A 148 -6.95 -2.62 13.58
N ASP A 149 -7.38 -1.92 14.64
CA ASP A 149 -7.89 -2.56 15.85
C ASP A 149 -9.41 -2.70 15.76
N ARG A 150 -9.85 -3.70 15.00
CA ARG A 150 -11.25 -4.04 14.81
C ARG A 150 -12.06 -2.94 14.11
N GLU A 151 -11.43 -2.17 13.24
CA GLU A 151 -12.10 -1.09 12.49
C GLU A 151 -12.87 -1.64 11.29
N VAL A 152 -12.37 -2.70 10.65
CA VAL A 152 -13.02 -3.38 9.53
C VAL A 152 -14.00 -4.46 10.03
N SER A 153 -13.64 -5.20 11.07
CA SER A 153 -14.44 -6.27 11.66
C SER A 153 -14.11 -6.43 13.13
N GLU A 154 -15.12 -6.62 13.97
CA GLU A 154 -14.95 -6.75 15.43
C GLU A 154 -14.08 -7.95 15.85
N ASP A 155 -13.94 -8.93 14.97
CA ASP A 155 -13.16 -10.16 15.22
C ASP A 155 -11.74 -10.11 14.64
N MET A 156 -11.32 -8.97 14.05
CA MET A 156 -10.05 -8.87 13.34
C MET A 156 -9.19 -7.72 13.84
N VAL A 157 -7.90 -7.99 14.00
CA VAL A 157 -6.83 -6.99 14.21
C VAL A 157 -5.77 -7.21 13.15
N CYS A 158 -5.33 -6.13 12.50
CA CYS A 158 -4.27 -6.12 11.49
C CYS A 158 -3.21 -5.06 11.79
#